data_0518d741645d8c54d40d689c052e4474
#
_entry.id   0518d741645d8c54d40d689c052e4474
#
_cell.length_a   1.000
_cell.length_b   1.000
_cell.length_c   1.000
_cell.angle_alpha   90.00
_cell.angle_beta   90.00
_cell.angle_gamma   90.00
#
_symmetry.space_group_name_H-M   'P 1'
#
loop_
_entity.id
_entity.type
_entity.pdbx_description
1 polymer ?
#
loop_
_entity_poly.entity_id
_entity_poly.type
_entity_poly.pdbx_seq_one_letter_code
_entity_poly.pdbx_strand_id
1 'polypeptide(L)'
;ATIDVFVTFFILLMYYFMYRYSRMSFNDTPLIKTLIPLGGCGIAMGLGVASKWTGIYAGLGLAVIFFLTLYRRYREYRFALKKPAGGPNGLFYSKIIATFWGNTIKTLAFCVVFFVLIPGLIYLLSYIPFVGGQTELWDKMIANQEYMYNYHANLNDTHPYSSHWYEWPTMIRPIFYYSGIISDTAREGISAFGNPLVWWIGIPAFAYMVYLVFKKKDRIALFLCIGYLAQYLPWMLVDRCTFIYHYFPSVPFVVLMIMYAALTLKDMDLLPEKKYYMALGAYAVAAIALFALFYPVLSGQTVSIKYVDTFLRWMKSWVLIYGN
;
A
#
# COMPACT_ATOMS: atom_id res chain seq x y z
N ALA A 1 12.55 2.83 -15.22
CA ALA A 1 11.60 2.08 -14.38
C ALA A 1 12.23 1.90 -13.00
N THR A 2 11.46 2.14 -11.96
CA THR A 2 11.91 1.96 -10.57
C THR A 2 11.40 0.63 -10.03
N ILE A 3 12.12 0.06 -9.04
CA ILE A 3 11.72 -1.18 -8.36
C ILE A 3 10.43 -1.01 -7.53
N ASP A 4 9.97 0.22 -7.35
CA ASP A 4 8.77 0.55 -6.59
C ASP A 4 7.49 -0.10 -7.13
N VAL A 5 7.42 -0.36 -8.43
CA VAL A 5 6.28 -1.07 -9.05
C VAL A 5 6.17 -2.49 -8.51
N PHE A 6 7.28 -3.21 -8.40
CA PHE A 6 7.29 -4.60 -7.92
C PHE A 6 6.90 -4.69 -6.45
N VAL A 7 7.52 -3.86 -5.59
CA VAL A 7 7.15 -3.87 -4.17
C VAL A 7 5.71 -3.45 -3.95
N THR A 8 5.20 -2.48 -4.70
CA THR A 8 3.79 -2.05 -4.64
C THR A 8 2.84 -3.17 -5.05
N PHE A 9 3.16 -3.92 -6.10
CA PHE A 9 2.40 -5.09 -6.51
C PHE A 9 2.31 -6.13 -5.38
N PHE A 10 3.44 -6.47 -4.76
CA PHE A 10 3.44 -7.42 -3.65
C PHE A 10 2.73 -6.88 -2.41
N ILE A 11 2.81 -5.59 -2.11
CA ILE A 11 2.04 -4.96 -1.03
C ILE A 11 0.53 -5.13 -1.28
N LEU A 12 0.06 -4.85 -2.49
CA LEU A 12 -1.35 -5.07 -2.84
C LEU A 12 -1.76 -6.54 -2.70
N LEU A 13 -0.89 -7.44 -3.13
CA LEU A 13 -1.13 -8.89 -3.03
C LEU A 13 -1.18 -9.35 -1.56
N MET A 14 -0.30 -8.82 -0.69
CA MET A 14 -0.36 -9.04 0.76
C MET A 14 -1.73 -8.63 1.32
N TYR A 15 -2.17 -7.39 1.03
CA TYR A 15 -3.44 -6.88 1.54
C TYR A 15 -4.65 -7.59 0.92
N TYR A 16 -4.59 -8.01 -0.33
CA TYR A 16 -5.62 -8.84 -0.94
C TYR A 16 -5.79 -10.16 -0.20
N PHE A 17 -4.72 -10.89 0.07
CA PHE A 17 -4.77 -12.14 0.81
C PHE A 17 -5.18 -11.92 2.27
N MET A 18 -4.68 -10.86 2.92
CA MET A 18 -5.08 -10.50 4.28
C MET A 18 -6.56 -10.11 4.36
N TYR A 19 -7.10 -9.42 3.35
CA TYR A 19 -8.54 -9.16 3.25
C TYR A 19 -9.34 -10.45 3.18
N ARG A 20 -8.95 -11.38 2.31
CA ARG A 20 -9.61 -12.71 2.22
C ARG A 20 -9.55 -13.45 3.55
N TYR A 21 -8.40 -13.48 4.22
CA TYR A 21 -8.25 -14.08 5.55
C TYR A 21 -9.16 -13.42 6.58
N SER A 22 -9.21 -12.10 6.61
CA SER A 22 -10.01 -11.33 7.56
C SER A 22 -11.52 -11.55 7.40
N ARG A 23 -11.98 -11.97 6.22
CA ARG A 23 -13.41 -12.28 5.96
C ARG A 23 -13.86 -13.65 6.44
N MET A 24 -12.93 -14.53 6.80
CA MET A 24 -13.20 -15.89 7.26
C MET A 24 -13.06 -16.00 8.77
N SER A 25 -13.72 -17.03 9.35
CA SER A 25 -13.50 -17.44 10.74
C SER A 25 -13.26 -18.95 10.78
N PHE A 26 -12.25 -19.41 11.51
CA PHE A 26 -12.03 -20.83 11.74
C PHE A 26 -13.08 -21.44 12.68
N ASN A 27 -13.96 -20.63 13.23
CA ASN A 27 -15.09 -21.08 14.03
C ASN A 27 -16.23 -21.67 13.17
N ASP A 28 -16.38 -21.19 11.93
CA ASP A 28 -17.39 -21.63 10.97
C ASP A 28 -16.80 -22.32 9.71
N THR A 29 -15.55 -21.98 9.38
CA THR A 29 -14.83 -22.47 8.21
C THR A 29 -13.71 -23.43 8.64
N PRO A 30 -13.42 -24.52 7.89
CA PRO A 30 -12.27 -25.38 8.17
C PRO A 30 -10.98 -24.59 8.26
N LEU A 31 -10.16 -24.85 9.29
CA LEU A 31 -8.92 -24.12 9.58
C LEU A 31 -8.03 -23.97 8.33
N ILE A 32 -7.81 -25.06 7.60
CA ILE A 32 -6.95 -25.08 6.42
C ILE A 32 -7.40 -24.04 5.36
N LYS A 33 -8.70 -23.86 5.15
CA LYS A 33 -9.22 -22.86 4.20
C LYS A 33 -8.93 -21.44 4.65
N THR A 34 -8.83 -21.18 5.96
CA THR A 34 -8.43 -19.87 6.47
C THR A 34 -6.91 -19.65 6.39
N LEU A 35 -6.11 -20.72 6.49
CA LEU A 35 -4.66 -20.65 6.40
C LEU A 35 -4.13 -20.42 4.99
N ILE A 36 -4.84 -20.88 3.93
CA ILE A 36 -4.42 -20.68 2.54
C ILE A 36 -4.18 -19.20 2.19
N PRO A 37 -5.16 -18.27 2.37
CA PRO A 37 -4.89 -16.88 2.10
C PRO A 37 -3.85 -16.27 3.05
N LEU A 38 -3.79 -16.72 4.30
CA LEU A 38 -2.78 -16.27 5.25
C LEU A 38 -1.36 -16.67 4.80
N GLY A 39 -1.19 -17.88 4.26
CA GLY A 39 0.07 -18.34 3.67
C GLY A 39 0.45 -17.55 2.41
N GLY A 40 -0.52 -17.30 1.52
CA GLY A 40 -0.31 -16.44 0.35
C GLY A 40 0.14 -15.03 0.73
N CYS A 41 -0.39 -14.49 1.84
CA CYS A 41 0.03 -13.20 2.38
C CYS A 41 1.51 -13.22 2.80
N GLY A 42 1.96 -14.27 3.51
CA GLY A 42 3.34 -14.41 3.97
C GLY A 42 4.33 -14.58 2.81
N ILE A 43 3.98 -15.39 1.78
CA ILE A 43 4.80 -15.53 0.57
C ILE A 43 4.92 -14.17 -0.15
N ALA A 44 3.81 -13.46 -0.34
CA ALA A 44 3.82 -12.13 -0.95
C ALA A 44 4.68 -11.13 -0.15
N MET A 45 4.68 -11.24 1.19
CA MET A 45 5.56 -10.44 2.05
C MET A 45 7.03 -10.75 1.79
N GLY A 46 7.41 -12.02 1.70
CA GLY A 46 8.78 -12.42 1.38
C GLY A 46 9.26 -11.85 0.04
N LEU A 47 8.44 -11.97 -1.00
CA LEU A 47 8.73 -11.43 -2.33
C LEU A 47 8.79 -9.89 -2.35
N GLY A 48 7.90 -9.23 -1.62
CA GLY A 48 7.89 -7.77 -1.49
C GLY A 48 9.14 -7.23 -0.79
N VAL A 49 9.54 -7.84 0.33
CA VAL A 49 10.75 -7.45 1.07
C VAL A 49 12.02 -7.76 0.26
N ALA A 50 12.06 -8.88 -0.47
CA ALA A 50 13.15 -9.20 -1.37
C ALA A 50 13.27 -8.23 -2.56
N SER A 51 12.14 -7.62 -2.99
CA SER A 51 12.15 -6.59 -4.04
C SER A 51 12.64 -5.23 -3.51
N LYS A 52 12.20 -4.84 -2.31
CA LYS A 52 12.60 -3.59 -1.64
C LYS A 52 12.27 -3.66 -0.15
N TRP A 53 13.20 -3.24 0.72
CA TRP A 53 13.02 -3.27 2.18
C TRP A 53 11.75 -2.56 2.67
N THR A 54 11.31 -1.52 1.98
CA THR A 54 10.07 -0.81 2.34
C THR A 54 8.82 -1.70 2.30
N GLY A 55 8.89 -2.86 1.65
CA GLY A 55 7.84 -3.88 1.71
C GLY A 55 7.54 -4.38 3.13
N ILE A 56 8.50 -4.25 4.08
CA ILE A 56 8.29 -4.61 5.48
C ILE A 56 7.28 -3.70 6.20
N TYR A 57 7.11 -2.46 5.73
CA TYR A 57 6.14 -1.53 6.31
C TYR A 57 4.71 -2.07 6.22
N ALA A 58 4.40 -2.83 5.16
CA ALA A 58 3.13 -3.54 5.06
C ALA A 58 2.89 -4.49 6.23
N GLY A 59 3.95 -5.13 6.74
CA GLY A 59 3.90 -6.08 7.86
C GLY A 59 3.23 -5.51 9.11
N LEU A 60 3.46 -4.21 9.41
CA LEU A 60 2.80 -3.55 10.53
C LEU A 60 1.28 -3.54 10.36
N GLY A 61 0.78 -3.11 9.21
CA GLY A 61 -0.65 -3.09 8.93
C GLY A 61 -1.27 -4.50 8.87
N LEU A 62 -0.54 -5.46 8.30
CA LEU A 62 -0.95 -6.87 8.28
C LEU A 62 -1.10 -7.44 9.69
N ALA A 63 -0.15 -7.13 10.59
CA ALA A 63 -0.20 -7.55 11.99
C ALA A 63 -1.43 -6.95 12.69
N VAL A 64 -1.70 -5.65 12.51
CA VAL A 64 -2.90 -5.01 13.08
C VAL A 64 -4.18 -5.71 12.60
N ILE A 65 -4.33 -5.94 11.30
CA ILE A 65 -5.51 -6.61 10.73
C ILE A 65 -5.62 -8.05 11.22
N PHE A 66 -4.51 -8.76 11.32
CA PHE A 66 -4.45 -10.12 11.84
C PHE A 66 -4.97 -10.20 13.28
N PHE A 67 -4.44 -9.36 14.18
CA PHE A 67 -4.87 -9.36 15.58
C PHE A 67 -6.31 -8.87 15.78
N LEU A 68 -6.78 -7.91 14.97
CA LEU A 68 -8.20 -7.52 14.93
C LEU A 68 -9.09 -8.69 14.50
N THR A 69 -8.62 -9.51 13.55
CA THR A 69 -9.33 -10.70 13.10
C THR A 69 -9.38 -11.78 14.19
N LEU A 70 -8.25 -12.02 14.87
CA LEU A 70 -8.21 -12.93 16.01
C LEU A 70 -9.10 -12.45 17.16
N TYR A 71 -9.09 -11.16 17.46
CA TYR A 71 -9.95 -10.57 18.49
C TYR A 71 -11.43 -10.76 18.13
N ARG A 72 -11.83 -10.61 16.87
CA ARG A 72 -13.20 -10.90 16.43
C ARG A 72 -13.56 -12.38 16.70
N ARG A 73 -12.68 -13.31 16.33
CA ARG A 73 -12.88 -14.76 16.55
C ARG A 73 -12.93 -15.08 18.05
N TYR A 74 -12.13 -14.40 18.86
CA TYR A 74 -12.21 -14.50 20.33
C TYR A 74 -13.56 -14.00 20.88
N ARG A 75 -14.12 -12.94 20.32
CA ARG A 75 -15.48 -12.49 20.67
C ARG A 75 -16.54 -13.50 20.31
N GLU A 76 -16.42 -14.18 19.16
CA GLU A 76 -17.28 -15.29 18.76
C GLU A 76 -17.21 -16.45 19.79
N TYR A 77 -16.00 -16.82 20.21
CA TYR A 77 -15.77 -17.80 21.27
C TYR A 77 -16.39 -17.36 22.61
N ARG A 78 -16.17 -16.13 23.04
CA ARG A 78 -16.78 -15.59 24.28
C ARG A 78 -18.30 -15.55 24.20
N PHE A 79 -18.86 -15.35 23.04
CA PHE A 79 -20.30 -15.44 22.82
C PHE A 79 -20.80 -16.88 22.94
N ALA A 80 -20.09 -17.85 22.35
CA ALA A 80 -20.42 -19.26 22.44
C ALA A 80 -20.45 -19.77 23.89
N LEU A 81 -19.50 -19.33 24.72
CA LEU A 81 -19.46 -19.69 26.14
C LEU A 81 -20.72 -19.29 26.95
N LYS A 82 -21.46 -18.28 26.47
CA LYS A 82 -22.68 -17.79 27.14
C LYS A 82 -23.96 -18.49 26.66
N LYS A 83 -23.84 -19.40 25.69
CA LYS A 83 -25.00 -20.09 25.09
C LYS A 83 -25.20 -21.47 25.69
N PRO A 84 -26.47 -21.90 25.93
CA PRO A 84 -26.75 -23.23 26.47
C PRO A 84 -26.39 -24.31 25.45
N ALA A 85 -25.81 -25.41 25.95
CA ALA A 85 -25.42 -26.55 25.11
C ALA A 85 -26.62 -27.27 24.43
N GLY A 86 -27.79 -27.21 25.05
CA GLY A 86 -29.01 -27.89 24.57
C GLY A 86 -29.90 -27.06 23.61
N GLY A 87 -29.45 -25.85 23.18
CA GLY A 87 -30.26 -25.04 22.28
C GLY A 87 -30.12 -25.41 20.81
N PRO A 88 -30.90 -24.78 19.89
CA PRO A 88 -30.93 -25.10 18.44
C PRO A 88 -29.54 -25.08 17.77
N ASN A 89 -28.60 -24.32 18.29
CA ASN A 89 -27.21 -24.22 17.79
C ASN A 89 -26.19 -24.77 18.80
N GLY A 90 -26.60 -25.58 19.77
CA GLY A 90 -25.75 -26.07 20.84
C GLY A 90 -24.51 -26.82 20.36
N LEU A 91 -24.65 -27.70 19.37
CA LEU A 91 -23.53 -28.41 18.76
C LEU A 91 -22.51 -27.49 18.11
N PHE A 92 -22.97 -26.42 17.45
CA PHE A 92 -22.09 -25.40 16.83
C PHE A 92 -21.29 -24.64 17.89
N TYR A 93 -21.94 -24.18 18.97
CA TYR A 93 -21.25 -23.48 20.05
C TYR A 93 -20.28 -24.40 20.81
N SER A 94 -20.66 -25.65 21.08
CA SER A 94 -19.78 -26.63 21.71
C SER A 94 -18.54 -26.91 20.88
N LYS A 95 -18.67 -26.99 19.54
CA LYS A 95 -17.54 -27.11 18.61
C LYS A 95 -16.60 -25.90 18.71
N ILE A 96 -17.14 -24.68 18.69
CA ILE A 96 -16.32 -23.46 18.84
C ILE A 96 -15.53 -23.52 20.14
N ILE A 97 -16.18 -23.83 21.26
CA ILE A 97 -15.55 -23.90 22.58
C ILE A 97 -14.41 -24.93 22.59
N ALA A 98 -14.66 -26.11 22.05
CA ALA A 98 -13.67 -27.19 22.04
C ALA A 98 -12.45 -26.92 21.15
N THR A 99 -12.64 -26.21 20.02
CA THR A 99 -11.58 -26.08 19.01
C THR A 99 -10.86 -24.75 18.99
N PHE A 100 -11.40 -23.70 19.61
CA PHE A 100 -10.90 -22.32 19.50
C PHE A 100 -9.41 -22.18 19.83
N TRP A 101 -8.99 -22.64 21.01
CA TRP A 101 -7.59 -22.48 21.44
C TRP A 101 -6.63 -23.31 20.59
N GLY A 102 -7.02 -24.54 20.22
CA GLY A 102 -6.22 -25.37 19.31
C GLY A 102 -6.04 -24.72 17.94
N ASN A 103 -7.12 -24.16 17.36
CA ASN A 103 -7.06 -23.44 16.08
C ASN A 103 -6.26 -22.15 16.17
N THR A 104 -6.37 -21.42 17.28
CA THR A 104 -5.57 -20.20 17.53
C THR A 104 -4.08 -20.50 17.57
N ILE A 105 -3.67 -21.51 18.37
CA ILE A 105 -2.25 -21.90 18.48
C ILE A 105 -1.71 -22.38 17.13
N LYS A 106 -2.46 -23.22 16.40
CA LYS A 106 -2.07 -23.67 15.06
C LYS A 106 -1.93 -22.49 14.08
N THR A 107 -2.82 -21.49 14.16
CA THR A 107 -2.73 -20.28 13.34
C THR A 107 -1.48 -19.46 13.68
N LEU A 108 -1.17 -19.28 14.97
CA LEU A 108 0.04 -18.55 15.40
C LEU A 108 1.33 -19.29 14.99
N ALA A 109 1.38 -20.62 15.15
CA ALA A 109 2.50 -21.43 14.69
C ALA A 109 2.66 -21.34 13.16
N PHE A 110 1.56 -21.38 12.42
CA PHE A 110 1.57 -21.16 10.98
C PHE A 110 2.12 -19.78 10.61
N CYS A 111 1.79 -18.72 11.37
CA CYS A 111 2.34 -17.39 11.14
C CYS A 111 3.85 -17.34 11.33
N VAL A 112 4.42 -18.05 12.32
CA VAL A 112 5.88 -18.13 12.48
C VAL A 112 6.53 -18.70 11.21
N VAL A 113 5.95 -19.74 10.63
CA VAL A 113 6.47 -20.33 9.39
C VAL A 113 6.33 -19.36 8.21
N PHE A 114 5.13 -18.79 8.01
CA PHE A 114 4.81 -18.04 6.80
C PHE A 114 5.15 -16.55 6.84
N PHE A 115 5.39 -15.95 8.02
CA PHE A 115 5.78 -14.53 8.13
C PHE A 115 7.20 -14.33 8.67
N VAL A 116 7.91 -15.42 9.06
CA VAL A 116 9.32 -15.34 9.48
C VAL A 116 10.18 -16.26 8.64
N LEU A 117 9.93 -17.58 8.68
CA LEU A 117 10.84 -18.56 8.06
C LEU A 117 10.79 -18.49 6.52
N ILE A 118 9.59 -18.52 5.92
CA ILE A 118 9.43 -18.47 4.46
C ILE A 118 9.90 -17.13 3.87
N PRO A 119 9.51 -15.94 4.40
CA PRO A 119 10.07 -14.68 3.95
C PRO A 119 11.58 -14.59 4.08
N GLY A 120 12.14 -15.06 5.19
CA GLY A 120 13.60 -15.13 5.38
C GLY A 120 14.28 -16.02 4.35
N LEU A 121 13.70 -17.18 4.05
CA LEU A 121 14.20 -18.08 3.01
C LEU A 121 14.11 -17.44 1.61
N ILE A 122 12.97 -16.83 1.25
CA ILE A 122 12.80 -16.11 -0.02
C ILE A 122 13.86 -15.03 -0.14
N TYR A 123 14.07 -14.25 0.92
CA TYR A 123 15.06 -13.18 0.96
C TYR A 123 16.48 -13.71 0.75
N LEU A 124 16.87 -14.77 1.48
CA LEU A 124 18.16 -15.42 1.32
C LEU A 124 18.36 -15.93 -0.12
N LEU A 125 17.37 -16.66 -0.67
CA LEU A 125 17.44 -17.21 -2.02
C LEU A 125 17.49 -16.13 -3.10
N SER A 126 17.00 -14.92 -2.85
CA SER A 126 17.07 -13.80 -3.79
C SER A 126 18.52 -13.34 -4.06
N TYR A 127 19.47 -13.72 -3.23
CA TYR A 127 20.89 -13.43 -3.42
C TYR A 127 21.63 -14.41 -4.32
N ILE A 128 21.02 -15.55 -4.71
CA ILE A 128 21.66 -16.56 -5.57
C ILE A 128 22.29 -15.94 -6.84
N PRO A 129 21.64 -15.01 -7.58
CA PRO A 129 22.23 -14.42 -8.77
C PRO A 129 23.48 -13.55 -8.52
N PHE A 130 23.70 -13.16 -7.26
CA PHE A 130 24.80 -12.26 -6.86
C PHE A 130 25.99 -12.98 -6.21
N VAL A 131 25.89 -14.30 -6.03
CA VAL A 131 26.97 -15.12 -5.46
C VAL A 131 27.91 -15.52 -6.58
N GLY A 132 29.11 -14.96 -6.59
CA GLY A 132 30.20 -15.38 -7.48
C GLY A 132 31.02 -16.47 -6.78
N GLY A 133 31.03 -17.67 -7.30
CA GLY A 133 31.80 -18.88 -7.05
C GLY A 133 32.66 -19.12 -5.80
N GLN A 134 32.97 -18.13 -4.99
CA GLN A 134 33.83 -18.25 -3.80
C GLN A 134 33.21 -17.69 -2.51
N THR A 135 32.00 -17.11 -2.59
CA THR A 135 31.33 -16.49 -1.43
C THR A 135 30.10 -17.29 -1.07
N GLU A 136 29.94 -17.63 0.19
CA GLU A 136 28.71 -18.27 0.67
C GLU A 136 27.50 -17.34 0.57
N LEU A 137 26.35 -17.90 0.25
CA LEU A 137 25.10 -17.16 0.05
C LEU A 137 24.74 -16.32 1.28
N TRP A 138 24.94 -16.89 2.47
CA TRP A 138 24.66 -16.21 3.74
C TRP A 138 25.58 -15.01 3.95
N ASP A 139 26.89 -15.18 3.73
CA ASP A 139 27.86 -14.10 3.93
C ASP A 139 27.60 -12.93 2.97
N LYS A 140 27.25 -13.25 1.71
CA LYS A 140 26.88 -12.22 0.73
C LYS A 140 25.65 -11.44 1.15
N MET A 141 24.64 -12.13 1.66
CA MET A 141 23.42 -11.47 2.17
C MET A 141 23.77 -10.56 3.35
N ILE A 142 24.49 -11.06 4.36
CA ILE A 142 24.83 -10.27 5.56
C ILE A 142 25.67 -9.04 5.19
N ALA A 143 26.73 -9.22 4.40
CA ALA A 143 27.57 -8.10 3.95
C ALA A 143 26.76 -7.01 3.23
N ASN A 144 25.76 -7.41 2.41
CA ASN A 144 24.89 -6.44 1.75
C ASN A 144 23.94 -5.74 2.74
N GLN A 145 23.44 -6.44 3.79
CA GLN A 145 22.63 -5.80 4.82
C GLN A 145 23.44 -4.74 5.58
N GLU A 146 24.66 -5.06 5.99
CA GLU A 146 25.56 -4.12 6.67
C GLU A 146 25.86 -2.91 5.79
N TYR A 147 26.18 -3.14 4.51
CA TYR A 147 26.41 -2.06 3.56
C TYR A 147 25.18 -1.15 3.41
N MET A 148 23.99 -1.72 3.20
CA MET A 148 22.74 -0.96 3.04
C MET A 148 22.39 -0.18 4.31
N TYR A 149 22.54 -0.80 5.49
CA TYR A 149 22.31 -0.15 6.77
C TYR A 149 23.25 1.05 6.95
N ASN A 150 24.55 0.84 6.79
CA ASN A 150 25.55 1.89 6.95
C ASN A 150 25.34 3.03 5.93
N TYR A 151 25.03 2.70 4.68
CA TYR A 151 24.70 3.69 3.66
C TYR A 151 23.51 4.56 4.08
N HIS A 152 22.41 3.95 4.51
CA HIS A 152 21.22 4.70 4.87
C HIS A 152 21.32 5.43 6.22
N ALA A 153 22.09 4.91 7.17
CA ALA A 153 22.31 5.52 8.47
C ALA A 153 23.22 6.78 8.39
N ASN A 154 24.14 6.79 7.44
CA ASN A 154 25.12 7.86 7.29
C ASN A 154 24.80 8.81 6.11
N LEU A 155 23.66 8.66 5.45
CA LEU A 155 23.27 9.49 4.31
C LEU A 155 22.81 10.88 4.80
N ASN A 156 23.72 11.86 4.75
CA ASN A 156 23.47 13.26 5.08
C ASN A 156 23.36 14.17 3.83
N ASP A 157 23.25 13.56 2.64
CA ASP A 157 23.19 14.31 1.39
C ASP A 157 21.90 15.11 1.29
N THR A 158 22.00 16.30 0.70
CA THR A 158 20.87 17.14 0.33
C THR A 158 20.59 16.98 -1.16
N HIS A 159 19.34 17.06 -1.55
CA HIS A 159 18.96 16.97 -2.95
C HIS A 159 17.90 18.03 -3.29
N PRO A 160 18.04 18.79 -4.40
CA PRO A 160 17.15 19.90 -4.73
C PRO A 160 15.68 19.48 -4.90
N TYR A 161 15.41 18.20 -5.21
CA TYR A 161 14.07 17.64 -5.39
C TYR A 161 13.63 16.79 -4.20
N SER A 162 14.32 16.84 -3.07
CA SER A 162 13.86 16.17 -1.84
C SER A 162 12.56 16.79 -1.34
N SER A 163 11.74 15.99 -0.71
CA SER A 163 10.46 16.42 -0.13
C SER A 163 10.14 15.61 1.11
N HIS A 164 9.49 16.26 2.07
CA HIS A 164 9.06 15.61 3.30
C HIS A 164 7.79 14.77 3.06
N TRP A 165 7.61 13.74 3.89
CA TRP A 165 6.49 12.82 3.79
C TRP A 165 5.11 13.54 3.78
N TYR A 166 4.94 14.63 4.54
CA TYR A 166 3.68 15.38 4.63
C TYR A 166 3.38 16.23 3.37
N GLU A 167 4.38 16.49 2.52
CA GLU A 167 4.22 17.21 1.24
C GLU A 167 3.70 16.32 0.11
N TRP A 168 3.86 15.00 0.23
CA TRP A 168 3.56 14.07 -0.88
C TRP A 168 2.08 14.05 -1.28
N PRO A 169 1.09 13.98 -0.36
CA PRO A 169 -0.33 13.94 -0.76
C PRO A 169 -0.76 15.17 -1.57
N THR A 170 -0.11 16.31 -1.36
CA THR A 170 -0.39 17.58 -2.04
C THR A 170 0.46 17.80 -3.28
N MET A 171 1.46 16.94 -3.52
CA MET A 171 2.41 17.01 -4.66
C MET A 171 3.17 18.35 -4.71
N ILE A 172 3.50 18.93 -3.57
CA ILE A 172 4.20 20.22 -3.51
C ILE A 172 5.51 20.17 -4.31
N ARG A 173 6.26 19.05 -4.23
CA ARG A 173 7.55 18.91 -4.91
C ARG A 173 7.64 17.59 -5.67
N PRO A 174 7.33 17.56 -6.99
CA PRO A 174 7.65 16.45 -7.88
C PRO A 174 9.15 16.20 -7.93
N ILE A 175 9.55 14.94 -8.17
CA ILE A 175 10.95 14.64 -8.46
C ILE A 175 11.20 14.79 -9.95
N PHE A 176 12.36 15.34 -10.28
CA PHE A 176 12.81 15.58 -11.63
C PHE A 176 13.97 14.63 -11.96
N TYR A 177 13.86 13.88 -13.04
CA TYR A 177 14.83 12.83 -13.41
C TYR A 177 15.68 13.18 -14.62
N TYR A 178 15.11 13.93 -15.60
CA TYR A 178 15.77 14.18 -16.87
C TYR A 178 15.37 15.51 -17.48
N SER A 179 16.33 16.17 -18.12
CA SER A 179 16.14 17.36 -18.95
C SER A 179 16.96 17.24 -20.22
N GLY A 180 16.36 17.60 -21.36
CA GLY A 180 17.01 17.75 -22.65
C GLY A 180 16.66 19.09 -23.26
N ILE A 181 17.68 19.85 -23.72
CA ILE A 181 17.48 21.09 -24.48
C ILE A 181 17.43 20.73 -25.96
N ILE A 182 16.27 20.95 -26.60
CA ILE A 182 16.07 20.66 -28.02
C ILE A 182 16.22 21.95 -28.85
N SER A 183 15.65 23.05 -28.33
CA SER A 183 15.77 24.38 -28.96
C SER A 183 15.50 25.47 -27.90
N ASP A 184 15.58 26.74 -28.28
CA ASP A 184 15.25 27.87 -27.41
C ASP A 184 13.79 27.86 -26.93
N THR A 185 12.88 27.17 -27.65
CA THR A 185 11.45 27.11 -27.38
C THR A 185 10.92 25.73 -27.01
N ALA A 186 11.74 24.68 -27.13
CA ALA A 186 11.34 23.29 -26.90
C ALA A 186 12.35 22.53 -26.03
N ARG A 187 11.83 21.73 -25.09
CA ARG A 187 12.61 20.90 -24.16
C ARG A 187 11.98 19.53 -23.99
N GLU A 188 12.77 18.62 -23.50
CA GLU A 188 12.35 17.34 -22.96
C GLU A 188 12.50 17.37 -21.43
N GLY A 189 11.65 16.61 -20.73
CA GLY A 189 11.77 16.45 -19.30
C GLY A 189 11.05 15.22 -18.82
N ILE A 190 11.60 14.57 -17.80
CA ILE A 190 10.94 13.46 -17.10
C ILE A 190 10.80 13.84 -15.62
N SER A 191 9.55 14.06 -15.21
CA SER A 191 9.19 14.30 -13.80
C SER A 191 8.26 13.22 -13.29
N ALA A 192 8.42 12.81 -12.03
CA ALA A 192 7.52 11.86 -11.40
C ALA A 192 6.66 12.55 -10.34
N PHE A 193 5.37 12.47 -10.52
CA PHE A 193 4.32 12.93 -9.60
C PHE A 193 3.01 12.21 -9.91
N GLY A 194 2.02 12.35 -9.04
CA GLY A 194 0.73 11.70 -9.20
C GLY A 194 -0.22 12.45 -10.13
N ASN A 195 -1.33 11.81 -10.50
CA ASN A 195 -2.44 12.51 -11.12
C ASN A 195 -3.08 13.45 -10.09
N PRO A 196 -3.15 14.77 -10.35
CA PRO A 196 -3.67 15.75 -9.38
C PRO A 196 -5.08 15.43 -8.90
N LEU A 197 -5.97 15.02 -9.80
CA LEU A 197 -7.36 14.71 -9.46
C LEU A 197 -7.45 13.50 -8.51
N VAL A 198 -6.62 12.48 -8.73
CA VAL A 198 -6.60 11.27 -7.89
C VAL A 198 -6.00 11.60 -6.50
N TRP A 199 -4.85 12.28 -6.48
CA TRP A 199 -4.14 12.50 -5.22
C TRP A 199 -4.88 13.49 -4.32
N TRP A 200 -5.37 14.59 -4.87
CA TRP A 200 -6.07 15.61 -4.08
C TRP A 200 -7.46 15.15 -3.61
N ILE A 201 -8.22 14.42 -4.45
CA ILE A 201 -9.48 13.79 -4.00
C ILE A 201 -9.22 12.67 -2.99
N GLY A 202 -8.03 12.07 -3.00
CA GLY A 202 -7.60 11.13 -1.97
C GLY A 202 -7.62 11.70 -0.55
N ILE A 203 -7.33 13.00 -0.39
CA ILE A 203 -7.32 13.65 0.94
C ILE A 203 -8.72 13.65 1.58
N PRO A 204 -9.77 14.22 0.96
CA PRO A 204 -11.12 14.14 1.51
C PRO A 204 -11.66 12.71 1.54
N ALA A 205 -11.24 11.81 0.62
CA ALA A 205 -11.61 10.41 0.68
C ALA A 205 -11.05 9.73 1.93
N PHE A 206 -9.79 9.98 2.29
CA PHE A 206 -9.22 9.48 3.55
C PHE A 206 -9.96 10.03 4.78
N ALA A 207 -10.24 11.34 4.82
CA ALA A 207 -11.01 11.95 5.90
C ALA A 207 -12.40 11.29 6.04
N TYR A 208 -13.05 10.98 4.91
CA TYR A 208 -14.31 10.28 4.90
C TYR A 208 -14.19 8.83 5.38
N MET A 209 -13.12 8.10 5.03
CA MET A 209 -12.85 6.78 5.61
C MET A 209 -12.73 6.86 7.13
N VAL A 210 -12.00 7.84 7.66
CA VAL A 210 -11.88 8.07 9.11
C VAL A 210 -13.26 8.30 9.74
N TYR A 211 -14.10 9.12 9.12
CA TYR A 211 -15.50 9.31 9.56
C TYR A 211 -16.27 7.98 9.60
N LEU A 212 -16.20 7.17 8.55
CA LEU A 212 -16.89 5.87 8.49
C LEU A 212 -16.38 4.92 9.59
N VAL A 213 -15.09 4.90 9.88
CA VAL A 213 -14.52 4.09 10.96
C VAL A 213 -15.10 4.48 12.32
N PHE A 214 -15.09 5.76 12.66
CA PHE A 214 -15.48 6.19 14.00
C PHE A 214 -17.01 6.28 14.19
N LYS A 215 -17.75 6.74 13.20
CA LYS A 215 -19.19 6.94 13.29
C LYS A 215 -20.01 5.73 12.87
N LYS A 216 -19.59 5.02 11.81
CA LYS A 216 -20.31 3.88 11.25
C LYS A 216 -19.72 2.52 11.66
N LYS A 217 -18.55 2.51 12.32
CA LYS A 217 -17.81 1.28 12.68
C LYS A 217 -17.54 0.38 11.46
N ASP A 218 -17.30 1.03 10.32
CA ASP A 218 -17.11 0.37 9.03
C ASP A 218 -15.76 -0.35 8.98
N ARG A 219 -15.82 -1.66 8.71
CA ARG A 219 -14.64 -2.53 8.71
C ARG A 219 -13.82 -2.42 7.43
N ILE A 220 -14.44 -2.09 6.30
CA ILE A 220 -13.73 -1.94 5.04
C ILE A 220 -12.97 -0.62 5.08
N ALA A 221 -13.62 0.46 5.54
CA ALA A 221 -12.95 1.74 5.76
C ALA A 221 -11.75 1.60 6.72
N LEU A 222 -11.92 0.85 7.83
CA LEU A 222 -10.82 0.57 8.76
C LEU A 222 -9.67 -0.18 8.08
N PHE A 223 -9.99 -1.22 7.29
CA PHE A 223 -8.99 -1.99 6.54
C PHE A 223 -8.19 -1.09 5.57
N LEU A 224 -8.88 -0.22 4.83
CA LEU A 224 -8.25 0.71 3.89
C LEU A 224 -7.37 1.75 4.61
N CYS A 225 -7.85 2.30 5.73
CA CYS A 225 -7.05 3.21 6.56
C CYS A 225 -5.78 2.54 7.08
N ILE A 226 -5.86 1.30 7.60
CA ILE A 226 -4.70 0.56 8.08
C ILE A 226 -3.71 0.33 6.93
N GLY A 227 -4.19 -0.11 5.76
CA GLY A 227 -3.35 -0.34 4.59
C GLY A 227 -2.62 0.93 4.14
N TYR A 228 -3.32 2.04 4.03
CA TYR A 228 -2.76 3.33 3.68
C TYR A 228 -1.72 3.81 4.70
N LEU A 229 -2.11 3.86 5.98
CA LEU A 229 -1.26 4.40 7.03
C LEU A 229 0.00 3.55 7.28
N ALA A 230 -0.08 2.23 7.09
CA ALA A 230 1.09 1.36 7.22
C ALA A 230 2.15 1.63 6.16
N GLN A 231 1.77 2.08 4.95
CA GLN A 231 2.73 2.48 3.92
C GLN A 231 3.22 3.93 4.07
N TYR A 232 2.44 4.78 4.71
CA TYR A 232 2.69 6.22 4.76
C TYR A 232 3.37 6.67 6.05
N LEU A 233 2.88 6.24 7.23
CA LEU A 233 3.36 6.73 8.52
C LEU A 233 4.83 6.38 8.84
N PRO A 234 5.40 5.23 8.44
CA PRO A 234 6.80 4.95 8.75
C PRO A 234 7.79 6.00 8.24
N TRP A 235 7.42 6.74 7.19
CA TRP A 235 8.24 7.81 6.63
C TRP A 235 8.41 9.02 7.57
N MET A 236 7.56 9.16 8.60
CA MET A 236 7.74 10.15 9.68
C MET A 236 9.04 9.94 10.48
N LEU A 237 9.54 8.70 10.49
CA LEU A 237 10.71 8.28 11.27
C LEU A 237 12.01 8.30 10.43
N VAL A 238 11.94 8.80 9.19
CA VAL A 238 13.07 8.82 8.26
C VAL A 238 13.57 10.25 8.13
N ASP A 239 14.73 10.54 8.74
CA ASP A 239 15.32 11.88 8.79
C ASP A 239 16.16 12.21 7.53
N ARG A 240 16.61 11.20 6.78
CA ARG A 240 17.37 11.39 5.54
C ARG A 240 16.52 11.97 4.41
N CYS A 241 17.19 12.42 3.37
CA CYS A 241 16.59 12.87 2.12
C CYS A 241 15.57 11.85 1.58
N THR A 242 14.32 12.28 1.41
CA THR A 242 13.21 11.48 0.86
C THR A 242 12.58 12.19 -0.33
N PHE A 243 11.76 11.45 -1.10
CA PHE A 243 11.20 11.92 -2.35
C PHE A 243 9.76 11.44 -2.51
N ILE A 244 8.97 12.13 -3.31
CA ILE A 244 7.56 11.85 -3.58
C ILE A 244 7.28 10.41 -4.08
N TYR A 245 8.23 9.74 -4.75
CA TYR A 245 8.04 8.36 -5.20
C TYR A 245 7.91 7.35 -4.04
N HIS A 246 8.37 7.70 -2.83
CA HIS A 246 8.14 6.87 -1.66
C HIS A 246 6.66 6.77 -1.26
N TYR A 247 5.84 7.71 -1.73
CA TYR A 247 4.39 7.66 -1.54
C TYR A 247 3.67 6.68 -2.50
N PHE A 248 4.33 6.22 -3.55
CA PHE A 248 3.73 5.37 -4.58
C PHE A 248 3.03 4.12 -4.03
N PRO A 249 3.57 3.37 -3.03
CA PRO A 249 2.88 2.23 -2.44
C PRO A 249 1.56 2.59 -1.71
N SER A 250 1.37 3.84 -1.32
CA SER A 250 0.14 4.32 -0.69
C SER A 250 -0.96 4.65 -1.72
N VAL A 251 -0.59 4.97 -2.96
CA VAL A 251 -1.52 5.46 -4.00
C VAL A 251 -2.63 4.46 -4.34
N PRO A 252 -2.39 3.15 -4.47
CA PRO A 252 -3.47 2.18 -4.69
C PRO A 252 -4.53 2.20 -3.59
N PHE A 253 -4.15 2.42 -2.33
CA PHE A 253 -5.11 2.57 -1.23
C PHE A 253 -5.89 3.86 -1.36
N VAL A 254 -5.28 4.95 -1.84
CA VAL A 254 -5.97 6.22 -2.15
C VAL A 254 -7.07 5.96 -3.19
N VAL A 255 -6.75 5.26 -4.28
CA VAL A 255 -7.74 4.89 -5.32
C VAL A 255 -8.87 4.06 -4.74
N LEU A 256 -8.55 3.03 -3.93
CA LEU A 256 -9.55 2.20 -3.27
C LEU A 256 -10.44 3.00 -2.30
N MET A 257 -9.87 3.97 -1.56
CA MET A 257 -10.64 4.85 -0.68
C MET A 257 -11.59 5.76 -1.47
N ILE A 258 -11.17 6.33 -2.60
CA ILE A 258 -12.02 7.13 -3.50
C ILE A 258 -13.18 6.28 -4.01
N MET A 259 -12.89 5.07 -4.49
CA MET A 259 -13.92 4.15 -5.00
C MET A 259 -14.88 3.71 -3.90
N TYR A 260 -14.36 3.40 -2.71
CA TYR A 260 -15.22 3.02 -1.57
C TYR A 260 -16.07 4.19 -1.07
N ALA A 261 -15.52 5.40 -1.06
CA ALA A 261 -16.31 6.61 -0.77
C ALA A 261 -17.43 6.78 -1.80
N ALA A 262 -17.15 6.63 -3.08
CA ALA A 262 -18.17 6.70 -4.12
C ALA A 262 -19.28 5.67 -3.90
N LEU A 263 -18.92 4.39 -3.60
CA LEU A 263 -19.90 3.34 -3.34
C LEU A 263 -20.79 3.64 -2.14
N THR A 264 -20.19 4.08 -1.02
CA THR A 264 -20.97 4.38 0.20
C THR A 264 -21.82 5.64 0.06
N LEU A 265 -21.41 6.62 -0.76
CA LEU A 265 -22.22 7.79 -1.10
C LEU A 265 -23.40 7.44 -2.01
N LYS A 266 -23.24 6.43 -2.89
CA LYS A 266 -24.37 5.89 -3.67
C LYS A 266 -25.46 5.33 -2.75
N ASP A 267 -25.10 4.57 -1.74
CA ASP A 267 -26.02 3.95 -0.80
C ASP A 267 -26.78 4.99 0.07
N MET A 268 -26.35 6.24 0.06
CA MET A 268 -27.05 7.36 0.73
C MET A 268 -28.16 8.00 -0.12
N ASP A 269 -28.36 7.56 -1.36
CA ASP A 269 -29.36 8.06 -2.32
C ASP A 269 -29.33 9.59 -2.51
N LEU A 270 -28.15 10.21 -2.37
CA LEU A 270 -27.97 11.66 -2.52
C LEU A 270 -28.21 12.16 -3.95
N LEU A 271 -28.04 11.26 -4.93
CA LEU A 271 -28.22 11.56 -6.35
C LEU A 271 -29.01 10.46 -7.04
N PRO A 272 -29.87 10.78 -8.00
CA PRO A 272 -30.48 9.79 -8.89
C PRO A 272 -29.39 8.92 -9.54
N GLU A 273 -29.64 7.63 -9.67
CA GLU A 273 -28.65 6.64 -10.14
C GLU A 273 -27.95 7.04 -11.45
N LYS A 274 -28.69 7.57 -12.42
CA LYS A 274 -28.14 8.08 -13.68
C LYS A 274 -27.14 9.20 -13.45
N LYS A 275 -27.43 10.17 -12.58
CA LYS A 275 -26.53 11.28 -12.27
C LYS A 275 -25.30 10.81 -11.51
N TYR A 276 -25.44 9.82 -10.64
CA TYR A 276 -24.32 9.20 -9.94
C TYR A 276 -23.31 8.58 -10.92
N TYR A 277 -23.78 7.72 -11.84
CA TYR A 277 -22.90 7.11 -12.83
C TYR A 277 -22.31 8.12 -13.82
N MET A 278 -23.07 9.17 -14.16
CA MET A 278 -22.52 10.28 -14.96
C MET A 278 -21.38 11.01 -14.23
N ALA A 279 -21.55 11.30 -12.93
CA ALA A 279 -20.50 11.95 -12.12
C ALA A 279 -19.24 11.05 -12.00
N LEU A 280 -19.43 9.76 -11.77
CA LEU A 280 -18.31 8.79 -11.71
C LEU A 280 -17.60 8.67 -13.05
N GLY A 281 -18.34 8.61 -14.15
CA GLY A 281 -17.81 8.62 -15.50
C GLY A 281 -17.04 9.90 -15.83
N ALA A 282 -17.62 11.08 -15.47
CA ALA A 282 -16.95 12.36 -15.63
C ALA A 282 -15.63 12.45 -14.84
N TYR A 283 -15.62 11.95 -13.60
CA TYR A 283 -14.41 11.85 -12.80
C TYR A 283 -13.33 10.98 -13.50
N ALA A 284 -13.70 9.80 -13.99
CA ALA A 284 -12.78 8.91 -14.69
C ALA A 284 -12.22 9.56 -15.97
N VAL A 285 -13.09 10.18 -16.78
CA VAL A 285 -12.68 10.91 -18.00
C VAL A 285 -11.75 12.08 -17.66
N ALA A 286 -12.05 12.85 -16.61
CA ALA A 286 -11.20 13.95 -16.18
C ALA A 286 -9.82 13.46 -15.70
N ALA A 287 -9.76 12.34 -14.96
CA ALA A 287 -8.49 11.74 -14.55
C ALA A 287 -7.66 11.28 -15.75
N ILE A 288 -8.29 10.66 -16.77
CA ILE A 288 -7.62 10.25 -18.01
C ILE A 288 -7.16 11.49 -18.80
N ALA A 289 -7.99 12.53 -18.91
CA ALA A 289 -7.63 13.76 -19.60
C ALA A 289 -6.43 14.46 -18.93
N LEU A 290 -6.38 14.51 -17.59
CA LEU A 290 -5.21 15.03 -16.88
C LEU A 290 -3.96 14.17 -17.09
N PHE A 291 -4.10 12.85 -17.10
CA PHE A 291 -2.98 11.97 -17.43
C PHE A 291 -2.44 12.27 -18.84
N ALA A 292 -3.32 12.40 -19.84
CA ALA A 292 -2.93 12.73 -21.20
C ALA A 292 -2.28 14.12 -21.29
N LEU A 293 -2.82 15.11 -20.57
CA LEU A 293 -2.28 16.48 -20.51
C LEU A 293 -0.84 16.50 -19.95
N PHE A 294 -0.57 15.75 -18.89
CA PHE A 294 0.75 15.68 -18.28
C PHE A 294 1.68 14.64 -18.90
N TYR A 295 1.17 13.74 -19.74
CA TYR A 295 1.93 12.63 -20.30
C TYR A 295 3.28 13.02 -20.95
N PRO A 296 3.39 14.12 -21.70
CA PRO A 296 4.65 14.50 -22.31
C PRO A 296 5.79 14.71 -21.29
N VAL A 297 5.51 15.34 -20.14
CA VAL A 297 6.52 15.58 -19.09
C VAL A 297 6.70 14.38 -18.14
N LEU A 298 5.86 13.36 -18.25
CA LEU A 298 6.05 12.08 -17.57
C LEU A 298 6.87 11.09 -18.41
N SER A 299 6.86 11.23 -19.73
CA SER A 299 7.44 10.28 -20.70
C SER A 299 8.69 10.78 -21.41
N GLY A 300 9.10 12.04 -21.19
CA GLY A 300 10.26 12.61 -21.87
C GLY A 300 10.02 13.03 -23.32
N GLN A 301 8.77 13.28 -23.69
CA GLN A 301 8.47 13.81 -25.03
C GLN A 301 8.90 15.26 -25.15
N THR A 302 9.29 15.66 -26.36
CA THR A 302 9.59 17.05 -26.67
C THR A 302 8.34 17.91 -26.55
N VAL A 303 8.41 18.97 -25.74
CA VAL A 303 7.31 19.92 -25.50
C VAL A 303 7.77 21.35 -25.64
N SER A 304 6.86 22.24 -26.05
CA SER A 304 7.16 23.66 -26.02
C SER A 304 7.14 24.20 -24.57
N ILE A 305 8.07 25.09 -24.28
CA ILE A 305 8.16 25.78 -22.98
C ILE A 305 6.83 26.48 -22.68
N LYS A 306 6.22 27.14 -23.69
CA LYS A 306 4.94 27.82 -23.56
C LYS A 306 3.81 26.87 -23.13
N TYR A 307 3.77 25.63 -23.67
CA TYR A 307 2.77 24.64 -23.26
C TYR A 307 2.92 24.28 -21.78
N VAL A 308 4.13 24.02 -21.32
CA VAL A 308 4.41 23.66 -19.93
C VAL A 308 4.04 24.80 -18.97
N ASP A 309 4.47 26.02 -19.27
CA ASP A 309 4.20 27.19 -18.43
C ASP A 309 2.71 27.57 -18.39
N THR A 310 1.98 27.36 -19.49
CA THR A 310 0.57 27.72 -19.57
C THR A 310 -0.35 26.67 -18.95
N PHE A 311 -0.07 25.38 -19.19
CA PHE A 311 -1.02 24.31 -18.89
C PHE A 311 -0.57 23.35 -17.78
N LEU A 312 0.74 23.19 -17.55
CA LEU A 312 1.24 22.13 -16.67
C LEU A 312 1.82 22.66 -15.35
N ARG A 313 2.38 23.84 -15.34
CA ARG A 313 3.07 24.38 -14.17
C ARG A 313 2.08 25.03 -13.18
N TRP A 314 1.26 24.21 -12.52
CA TRP A 314 0.25 24.71 -11.58
C TRP A 314 0.85 25.22 -10.27
N MET A 315 2.04 24.78 -9.89
CA MET A 315 2.78 25.27 -8.72
C MET A 315 4.17 25.73 -9.13
N LYS A 316 4.68 26.80 -8.49
CA LYS A 316 6.04 27.30 -8.75
C LYS A 316 7.13 26.27 -8.48
N SER A 317 6.89 25.35 -7.55
CA SER A 317 7.78 24.25 -7.19
C SER A 317 7.83 23.10 -8.19
N TRP A 318 6.91 23.08 -9.19
CA TRP A 318 6.89 22.06 -10.24
C TRP A 318 7.89 22.42 -11.35
N VAL A 319 9.05 21.78 -11.28
CA VAL A 319 10.17 22.04 -12.21
C VAL A 319 9.87 21.53 -13.62
N LEU A 320 9.29 20.34 -13.77
CA LEU A 320 8.79 19.64 -14.98
C LEU A 320 9.82 19.45 -16.09
N ILE A 321 10.32 20.52 -16.70
CA ILE A 321 11.31 20.51 -17.80
C ILE A 321 12.52 21.40 -17.51
N TYR A 322 12.51 22.15 -16.43
CA TYR A 322 13.59 23.07 -16.06
C TYR A 322 14.50 22.38 -15.04
N GLY A 323 15.45 21.55 -15.49
CA GLY A 323 16.54 21.12 -14.63
C GLY A 323 17.45 22.28 -14.30
N ASN A 324 17.96 22.32 -13.05
CA ASN A 324 19.02 23.23 -12.63
C ASN A 324 20.35 22.81 -13.25
#